data_308b5b2ad2a742fd281f17a31bf07d06
#
_entry.id   308b5b2ad2a742fd281f17a31bf07d06
#
_cell.length_a   1.000
_cell.length_b   1.000
_cell.length_c   1.000
_cell.angle_alpha   90.00
_cell.angle_beta   90.00
_cell.angle_gamma   90.00
#
_symmetry.space_group_name_H-M   'P 1'
#
loop_
_entity.id
_entity.type
_entity.pdbx_description
1 polymer ?
#
loop_
_entity_poly.entity_id
_entity_poly.type
_entity_poly.pdbx_seq_one_letter_code
_entity_poly.pdbx_strand_id
1 'polypeptide(L)'
;MANEKKVLAYKQYFVEFLSTLKENEVKKIIYVIDMLKVGHRVSSKYVKFIRDGLFELRAECDGNIFRVFFIFDEGNIVILLNGFQKKTSKTPRKEIEQALKLKKEYYENKL
;
A
#
# COMPACT_ATOMS: atom_id res chain seq x y z
N MET A 1 -16.64 9.08 17.58
CA MET A 1 -15.18 9.08 17.42
C MET A 1 -14.76 8.23 16.25
N ALA A 2 -13.94 8.78 15.44
CA ALA A 2 -13.39 8.00 14.32
C ALA A 2 -12.39 6.99 14.87
N ASN A 3 -12.51 5.74 14.44
CA ASN A 3 -11.54 4.72 14.76
C ASN A 3 -10.42 4.77 13.73
N GLU A 4 -9.30 5.35 14.14
CA GLU A 4 -8.14 5.37 13.27
C GLU A 4 -7.63 3.95 13.07
N LYS A 5 -7.23 3.65 11.83
CA LYS A 5 -6.56 2.41 11.54
C LYS A 5 -5.10 2.50 11.97
N LYS A 6 -4.57 1.39 12.41
CA LYS A 6 -3.14 1.29 12.72
C LYS A 6 -2.43 0.86 11.44
N VAL A 7 -1.37 1.57 11.08
CA VAL A 7 -0.63 1.28 9.85
C VAL A 7 0.78 0.81 10.20
N LEU A 8 1.14 -0.37 9.70
CA LEU A 8 2.44 -0.97 9.94
C LEU A 8 3.04 -1.40 8.60
N ALA A 9 4.36 -1.35 8.50
CA ALA A 9 5.07 -1.84 7.32
C ALA A 9 5.63 -3.23 7.61
N TYR A 10 5.42 -4.16 6.68
CA TYR A 10 5.97 -5.50 6.81
C TYR A 10 7.43 -5.50 6.38
N LYS A 11 8.33 -5.78 7.31
CA LYS A 11 9.78 -5.79 7.08
C LYS A 11 10.23 -4.46 6.46
N GLN A 12 11.16 -4.49 5.50
CA GLN A 12 11.77 -3.29 4.94
C GLN A 12 11.26 -2.91 3.54
N TYR A 13 10.32 -3.65 2.98
CA TYR A 13 9.92 -3.47 1.58
C TYR A 13 9.37 -2.09 1.28
N PHE A 14 8.46 -1.60 2.12
CA PHE A 14 7.87 -0.28 1.92
C PHE A 14 8.92 0.82 2.10
N VAL A 15 9.73 0.74 3.14
CA VAL A 15 10.75 1.76 3.41
C VAL A 15 11.80 1.79 2.30
N GLU A 16 12.22 0.61 1.81
CA GLU A 16 13.15 0.54 0.69
C GLU A 16 12.57 1.18 -0.56
N PHE A 17 11.29 0.94 -0.81
CA PHE A 17 10.61 1.59 -1.94
C PHE A 17 10.66 3.11 -1.79
N LEU A 18 10.31 3.64 -0.62
CA LEU A 18 10.34 5.08 -0.40
C LEU A 18 11.73 5.67 -0.60
N SER A 19 12.77 4.92 -0.25
CA SER A 19 14.14 5.41 -0.36
C SER A 19 14.58 5.65 -1.81
N THR A 20 13.85 5.12 -2.78
CA THR A 20 14.14 5.33 -4.20
C THR A 20 13.43 6.56 -4.77
N LEU A 21 12.61 7.24 -3.98
CA LEU A 21 11.73 8.29 -4.46
C LEU A 21 12.21 9.67 -4.03
N LYS A 22 11.68 10.69 -4.70
CA LYS A 22 11.93 12.08 -4.34
C LYS A 22 11.10 12.46 -3.11
N GLU A 23 11.54 13.49 -2.41
CA GLU A 23 10.87 13.94 -1.19
C GLU A 23 9.39 14.25 -1.41
N ASN A 24 9.06 14.98 -2.50
CA ASN A 24 7.67 15.31 -2.77
C ASN A 24 6.83 14.08 -3.12
N GLU A 25 7.45 13.05 -3.71
CA GLU A 25 6.77 11.80 -4.02
C GLU A 25 6.46 11.03 -2.74
N VAL A 26 7.42 10.96 -1.83
CA VAL A 26 7.23 10.34 -0.52
C VAL A 26 6.11 11.04 0.25
N LYS A 27 6.12 12.37 0.27
CA LYS A 27 5.09 13.15 0.95
C LYS A 27 3.70 12.85 0.43
N LYS A 28 3.58 12.69 -0.89
CA LYS A 28 2.28 12.38 -1.51
C LYS A 28 1.80 10.99 -1.11
N ILE A 29 2.69 10.01 -1.08
CA ILE A 29 2.34 8.65 -0.68
C ILE A 29 1.89 8.65 0.78
N ILE A 30 2.63 9.32 1.66
CA ILE A 30 2.27 9.42 3.08
C ILE A 30 0.92 10.11 3.24
N TYR A 31 0.65 11.15 2.45
CA TYR A 31 -0.65 11.83 2.48
C TYR A 31 -1.81 10.86 2.19
N VAL A 32 -1.64 10.01 1.18
CA VAL A 32 -2.69 9.04 0.83
C VAL A 32 -2.82 7.97 1.92
N ILE A 33 -1.70 7.55 2.51
CA ILE A 33 -1.74 6.61 3.63
C ILE A 33 -2.49 7.22 4.81
N ASP A 34 -2.26 8.51 5.09
CA ASP A 34 -2.98 9.18 6.17
C ASP A 34 -4.48 9.25 5.92
N MET A 35 -4.89 9.45 4.67
CA MET A 35 -6.31 9.40 4.31
C MET A 35 -6.90 8.02 4.61
N LEU A 36 -6.17 6.96 4.28
CA LEU A 36 -6.61 5.60 4.58
C LEU A 36 -6.69 5.39 6.09
N LYS A 37 -5.72 5.92 6.81
CA LYS A 37 -5.64 5.75 8.26
C LYS A 37 -6.85 6.35 8.98
N VAL A 38 -7.29 7.55 8.59
CA VAL A 38 -8.36 8.25 9.29
C VAL A 38 -9.73 8.07 8.65
N GLY A 39 -9.81 7.63 7.40
CA GLY A 39 -11.06 7.57 6.66
C GLY A 39 -11.81 6.26 6.84
N HIS A 40 -13.15 6.36 6.91
CA HIS A 40 -14.01 5.17 6.89
C HIS A 40 -14.19 4.65 5.48
N ARG A 41 -14.23 5.58 4.53
CA ARG A 41 -14.31 5.27 3.11
C ARG A 41 -13.25 6.05 2.38
N VAL A 42 -12.44 5.34 1.61
CA VAL A 42 -11.44 5.97 0.78
C VAL A 42 -11.86 5.77 -0.67
N SER A 43 -11.85 6.87 -1.43
CA SER A 43 -12.25 6.84 -2.84
C SER A 43 -11.48 5.79 -3.62
N SER A 44 -12.15 5.17 -4.60
CA SER A 44 -11.52 4.24 -5.52
C SER A 44 -10.38 4.87 -6.33
N LYS A 45 -10.29 6.19 -6.33
CA LYS A 45 -9.16 6.91 -6.90
C LYS A 45 -7.86 6.57 -6.18
N TYR A 46 -7.94 6.28 -4.87
CA TYR A 46 -6.76 6.05 -4.03
C TYR A 46 -6.59 4.60 -3.59
N VAL A 47 -7.67 3.83 -3.54
CA VAL A 47 -7.62 2.45 -3.04
C VAL A 47 -8.40 1.54 -3.98
N LYS A 48 -7.79 0.45 -4.38
CA LYS A 48 -8.39 -0.52 -5.27
C LYS A 48 -8.17 -1.92 -4.72
N PHE A 49 -9.24 -2.74 -4.76
CA PHE A 49 -9.12 -4.16 -4.44
C PHE A 49 -8.48 -4.90 -5.63
N ILE A 50 -7.51 -5.74 -5.36
CA ILE A 50 -6.82 -6.52 -6.40
C ILE A 50 -7.39 -7.93 -6.46
N ARG A 51 -7.07 -8.78 -5.50
CA ARG A 51 -7.61 -10.13 -5.30
C ARG A 51 -7.06 -10.72 -4.02
N ASP A 52 -7.70 -11.78 -3.54
CA ASP A 52 -7.22 -12.57 -2.39
C ASP A 52 -6.91 -11.70 -1.16
N GLY A 53 -7.76 -10.72 -0.90
CA GLY A 53 -7.57 -9.83 0.24
C GLY A 53 -6.48 -8.78 0.07
N LEU A 54 -5.89 -8.69 -1.11
CA LEU A 54 -4.85 -7.72 -1.42
C LEU A 54 -5.45 -6.46 -2.01
N PHE A 55 -5.02 -5.31 -1.49
CA PHE A 55 -5.44 -3.99 -1.95
C PHE A 55 -4.24 -3.22 -2.48
N GLU A 56 -4.52 -2.21 -3.28
CA GLU A 56 -3.51 -1.34 -3.85
C GLU A 56 -3.87 0.10 -3.50
N LEU A 57 -2.90 0.80 -2.92
CA LEU A 57 -3.00 2.23 -2.65
C LEU A 57 -2.34 2.97 -3.80
N ARG A 58 -2.97 4.03 -4.27
CA ARG A 58 -2.50 4.80 -5.41
C ARG A 58 -2.17 6.22 -5.00
N ALA A 59 -1.00 6.70 -5.40
CA ALA A 59 -0.61 8.09 -5.25
C ALA A 59 -0.07 8.62 -6.58
N GLU A 60 -0.44 9.85 -6.92
CA GLU A 60 0.02 10.49 -8.14
C GLU A 60 0.77 11.77 -7.79
N CYS A 61 1.93 11.95 -8.41
CA CYS A 61 2.76 13.12 -8.17
C CYS A 61 3.48 13.49 -9.46
N ASP A 62 3.24 14.71 -9.95
CA ASP A 62 3.90 15.23 -11.15
C ASP A 62 3.79 14.30 -12.35
N GLY A 63 2.61 13.71 -12.53
CA GLY A 63 2.35 12.82 -13.65
C GLY A 63 2.82 11.39 -13.46
N ASN A 64 3.53 11.10 -12.38
CA ASN A 64 3.97 9.75 -12.05
C ASN A 64 2.99 9.08 -11.11
N ILE A 65 2.75 7.80 -11.31
CA ILE A 65 1.81 7.03 -10.51
C ILE A 65 2.59 6.01 -9.69
N PHE A 66 2.35 6.04 -8.37
CA PHE A 66 2.99 5.13 -7.42
C PHE A 66 1.93 4.24 -6.82
N ARG A 67 2.26 2.98 -6.62
CA ARG A 67 1.36 2.00 -6.03
C ARG A 67 2.03 1.35 -4.83
N VAL A 68 1.24 1.12 -3.78
CA VAL A 68 1.70 0.40 -2.59
C VAL A 68 0.65 -0.66 -2.29
N PHE A 69 1.06 -1.90 -2.23
CA PHE A 69 0.15 -2.98 -1.86
C PHE A 69 -0.02 -3.04 -0.35
N PHE A 70 -1.21 -3.37 0.07
CA PHE A 70 -1.47 -3.54 1.49
C PHE A 70 -2.59 -4.55 1.73
N ILE A 71 -2.66 -5.01 2.97
CA ILE A 71 -3.70 -5.92 3.43
C ILE A 71 -4.26 -5.39 4.74
N PHE A 72 -5.46 -5.84 5.09
CA PHE A 72 -6.04 -5.57 6.40
C PHE A 72 -5.81 -6.77 7.30
N ASP A 73 -5.53 -6.50 8.57
CA ASP A 73 -5.40 -7.54 9.58
C ASP A 73 -6.22 -7.11 10.80
N GLU A 74 -7.03 -8.01 11.32
CA GLU A 74 -7.87 -7.79 12.50
C GLU A 74 -8.66 -6.48 12.43
N GLY A 75 -9.29 -6.25 11.29
CA GLY A 75 -10.20 -5.12 11.11
C GLY A 75 -9.54 -3.78 10.90
N ASN A 76 -8.82 -3.28 11.89
CA ASN A 76 -8.29 -1.92 11.87
C ASN A 76 -6.79 -1.81 11.61
N ILE A 77 -6.13 -2.91 11.32
CA ILE A 77 -4.69 -2.90 11.07
C ILE A 77 -4.44 -2.99 9.57
N VAL A 78 -3.66 -2.04 9.06
CA VAL A 78 -3.22 -2.01 7.66
C VAL A 78 -1.75 -2.40 7.63
N ILE A 79 -1.43 -3.41 6.83
CA ILE A 79 -0.04 -3.86 6.68
C ILE A 79 0.43 -3.48 5.27
N LEU A 80 1.41 -2.59 5.21
CA LEU A 80 1.98 -2.16 3.94
C LEU A 80 3.02 -3.18 3.48
N LEU A 81 2.94 -3.53 2.21
CA LEU A 81 3.83 -4.52 1.60
C LEU A 81 4.79 -3.81 0.64
N ASN A 82 4.98 -4.35 -0.55
CA ASN A 82 5.87 -3.72 -1.53
C ASN A 82 5.18 -2.60 -2.29
N GLY A 83 5.99 -1.68 -2.81
CA GLY A 83 5.51 -0.62 -3.67
C GLY A 83 6.28 -0.58 -4.97
N PHE A 84 5.74 0.13 -5.94
CA PHE A 84 6.39 0.30 -7.23
C PHE A 84 5.85 1.53 -7.95
N GLN A 85 6.63 2.04 -8.91
CA GLN A 85 6.17 3.11 -9.78
C GLN A 85 5.51 2.48 -11.00
N LYS A 86 4.27 2.87 -11.25
CA LYS A 86 3.51 2.32 -12.38
C LYS A 86 3.96 2.99 -13.67
N LYS A 87 4.42 2.19 -14.63
CA LYS A 87 4.90 2.67 -15.92
C LYS A 87 4.02 2.25 -17.08
N THR A 88 3.02 1.41 -16.83
CA THR A 88 2.09 0.92 -17.85
C THR A 88 0.67 1.05 -17.33
N SER A 89 -0.31 0.84 -18.23
CA SER A 89 -1.72 0.94 -17.85
C SER A 89 -2.17 -0.17 -16.91
N LYS A 90 -1.45 -1.29 -16.89
CA LYS A 90 -1.80 -2.44 -16.05
C LYS A 90 -0.81 -2.58 -14.92
N THR A 91 -1.30 -3.03 -13.75
CA THR A 91 -0.42 -3.41 -12.65
C THR A 91 0.36 -4.66 -13.06
N PRO A 92 1.69 -4.64 -13.03
CA PRO A 92 2.47 -5.81 -13.43
C PRO A 92 2.16 -7.01 -12.56
N ARG A 93 1.95 -8.14 -13.21
CA ARG A 93 1.67 -9.39 -12.53
C ARG A 93 2.75 -9.76 -11.52
N LYS A 94 3.99 -9.49 -11.87
CA LYS A 94 5.15 -9.75 -11.02
C LYS A 94 5.01 -9.04 -9.66
N GLU A 95 4.54 -7.80 -9.67
CA GLU A 95 4.39 -7.02 -8.44
C GLU A 95 3.25 -7.59 -7.59
N ILE A 96 2.16 -8.01 -8.22
CA ILE A 96 1.06 -8.63 -7.50
C ILE A 96 1.50 -9.94 -6.85
N GLU A 97 2.25 -10.77 -7.59
CA GLU A 97 2.73 -12.04 -7.07
C GLU A 97 3.67 -11.84 -5.89
N GLN A 98 4.53 -10.82 -5.96
CA GLN A 98 5.40 -10.48 -4.83
C GLN A 98 4.58 -10.09 -3.61
N ALA A 99 3.56 -9.25 -3.80
CA ALA A 99 2.72 -8.82 -2.70
C ALA A 99 1.97 -9.99 -2.06
N LEU A 100 1.46 -10.91 -2.87
CA LEU A 100 0.76 -12.09 -2.35
C LEU A 100 1.71 -13.01 -1.57
N LYS A 101 2.95 -13.12 -2.02
CA LYS A 101 3.97 -13.87 -1.30
C LYS A 101 4.25 -13.24 0.07
N LEU A 102 4.38 -11.92 0.12
CA LEU A 102 4.61 -11.21 1.37
C LEU A 102 3.41 -11.32 2.31
N LYS A 103 2.21 -11.27 1.75
CA LYS A 103 0.99 -11.48 2.55
C LYS A 103 1.02 -12.84 3.23
N LYS A 104 1.37 -13.88 2.48
CA LYS A 104 1.47 -15.24 3.02
C LYS A 104 2.51 -15.31 4.13
N GLU A 105 3.70 -14.75 3.88
CA GLU A 105 4.77 -14.71 4.90
C GLU A 105 4.30 -14.01 6.17
N TYR A 106 3.61 -12.88 6.01
CA TYR A 106 3.14 -12.11 7.15
C TYR A 106 2.25 -12.96 8.05
N TYR A 107 1.26 -13.65 7.47
CA TYR A 107 0.36 -14.46 8.27
C TYR A 107 1.04 -15.69 8.86
N GLU A 108 2.00 -16.26 8.16
CA GLU A 108 2.76 -17.40 8.69
C GLU A 108 3.66 -17.00 9.86
N ASN A 109 4.28 -15.83 9.78
CA ASN A 109 5.19 -15.36 10.81
C ASN A 109 4.48 -14.70 12.00
N LYS A 110 3.21 -14.49 11.88
CA LYS A 110 2.42 -13.84 12.91
C LYS A 110 2.14 -14.74 14.10
N LEU A 111 2.14 -16.04 13.90
CA LEU A 111 1.79 -17.05 14.90
C LEU A 111 2.85 -17.23 15.98
#